data_1567d7404d4872138c6e5e5153cfba28
#
_entry.id   1567d7404d4872138c6e5e5153cfba28
#
_cell.length_a   1.000
_cell.length_b   1.000
_cell.length_c   1.000
_cell.angle_alpha   90.00
_cell.angle_beta   90.00
_cell.angle_gamma   90.00
#
_symmetry.space_group_name_H-M   'P 1'
#
loop_
_entity.id
_entity.type
_entity.pdbx_description
1 polymer ?
#
loop_
_entity_poly.entity_id
_entity_poly.type
_entity_poly.pdbx_seq_one_letter_code
_entity_poly.pdbx_strand_id
1 'polypeptide(L)'
;IPKHNLISTDSEIRLRHARGQSLPDWLIMHSGKVEVFPDGVAFPKSIEEVQALLTFASKNEINVIPYGGGTSVVGHINPEKTGKLNLTISMSKMTKLIELDPISLLAKFESGASGPQIEEQLNKEGFTLGHFPQSWEYSTLGGWIASRSSGQQSLKYGRIENLFAGGKIETPRGTLEIPTCPASSAGPNLREFILGSEGRLGVITEATVRVSPVAKRERFGAVFFPSWESGMSAVRTLIQKDFNLSMMRLSNQLETLSLIYMSGKTPEEINKLDKDLSAKGIKAEKVILTFGETDTDELFIRQINDVCSNFDGVLDESELMKNWKHGRFKAPYLRETLGVAGFAVETI
;
A
#
# COMPACT_ATOMS: atom_id res chain seq x y z
N ILE A 1 -11.48 13.84 28.26
CA ILE A 1 -11.75 12.40 28.35
C ILE A 1 -11.52 11.94 29.78
N PRO A 2 -12.34 11.03 30.37
CA PRO A 2 -12.08 10.50 31.71
C PRO A 2 -10.71 9.83 31.81
N LYS A 3 -10.10 9.91 33.02
CA LYS A 3 -8.75 9.38 33.22
C LYS A 3 -8.69 7.86 33.06
N HIS A 4 -7.74 7.38 32.25
CA HIS A 4 -7.47 5.96 32.04
C HIS A 4 -5.96 5.76 31.83
N ASN A 5 -5.39 4.70 32.40
CA ASN A 5 -3.93 4.46 32.41
C ASN A 5 -3.31 4.21 31.02
N LEU A 6 -4.12 3.74 30.07
CA LEU A 6 -3.68 3.48 28.68
C LEU A 6 -3.89 4.69 27.74
N ILE A 7 -4.52 5.78 28.21
CA ILE A 7 -4.87 6.92 27.37
C ILE A 7 -3.95 8.11 27.66
N SER A 8 -3.28 8.58 26.62
CA SER A 8 -2.52 9.82 26.64
C SER A 8 -3.41 10.99 26.20
N THR A 9 -3.31 12.10 26.91
CA THR A 9 -3.94 13.39 26.56
C THR A 9 -2.90 14.45 26.17
N ASP A 10 -1.67 14.01 25.92
CA ASP A 10 -0.58 14.87 25.47
C ASP A 10 -0.94 15.57 24.16
N SER A 11 -0.67 16.87 24.08
CA SER A 11 -1.10 17.72 22.96
C SER A 11 -0.40 17.35 21.64
N GLU A 12 0.89 17.01 21.69
CA GLU A 12 1.65 16.62 20.50
C GLU A 12 1.17 15.25 19.97
N ILE A 13 0.94 14.29 20.87
CA ILE A 13 0.39 12.99 20.50
C ILE A 13 -0.99 13.15 19.85
N ARG A 14 -1.86 13.96 20.39
CA ARG A 14 -3.19 14.24 19.85
C ARG A 14 -3.11 14.94 18.48
N LEU A 15 -2.21 15.89 18.31
CA LEU A 15 -1.98 16.55 17.02
C LEU A 15 -1.55 15.57 15.93
N ARG A 16 -0.58 14.67 16.22
CA ARG A 16 -0.08 13.67 15.29
C ARG A 16 -1.14 12.64 14.86
N HIS A 17 -2.23 12.50 15.61
CA HIS A 17 -3.33 11.57 15.33
C HIS A 17 -4.62 12.29 14.92
N ALA A 18 -4.55 13.57 14.57
CA ALA A 18 -5.73 14.38 14.27
C ALA A 18 -6.24 14.23 12.83
N ARG A 19 -5.36 13.90 11.89
CA ARG A 19 -5.68 13.89 10.46
C ARG A 19 -5.02 12.73 9.72
N GLY A 20 -5.64 12.35 8.61
CA GLY A 20 -5.06 11.47 7.60
C GLY A 20 -4.18 12.23 6.60
N GLN A 21 -4.11 11.71 5.38
CA GLN A 21 -3.24 12.20 4.31
C GLN A 21 -4.01 12.58 3.03
N SER A 22 -5.33 12.82 3.13
CA SER A 22 -6.08 13.37 2.00
C SER A 22 -5.59 14.78 1.64
N LEU A 23 -5.88 15.25 0.42
CA LEU A 23 -5.55 16.63 0.05
C LEU A 23 -6.19 17.68 1.00
N PRO A 24 -7.47 17.57 1.38
CA PRO A 24 -8.05 18.44 2.40
C PRO A 24 -7.32 18.37 3.74
N ASP A 25 -6.92 17.17 4.21
CA ASP A 25 -6.18 17.02 5.46
C ASP A 25 -4.83 17.72 5.40
N TRP A 26 -4.11 17.55 4.29
CA TRP A 26 -2.82 18.18 4.07
C TRP A 26 -2.95 19.72 4.06
N LEU A 27 -3.96 20.28 3.36
CA LEU A 27 -4.22 21.72 3.33
C LEU A 27 -4.55 22.28 4.74
N ILE A 28 -5.36 21.54 5.52
CA ILE A 28 -5.70 21.92 6.89
C ILE A 28 -4.46 21.93 7.77
N MET A 29 -3.63 20.89 7.72
CA MET A 29 -2.39 20.79 8.50
C MET A 29 -1.40 21.90 8.10
N HIS A 30 -1.20 22.14 6.80
CA HIS A 30 -0.30 23.19 6.30
C HIS A 30 -0.75 24.60 6.68
N SER A 31 -2.05 24.84 6.72
CA SER A 31 -2.61 26.14 7.13
C SER A 31 -2.62 26.35 8.65
N GLY A 32 -2.30 25.31 9.44
CA GLY A 32 -2.40 25.34 10.91
C GLY A 32 -3.83 25.42 11.45
N LYS A 33 -4.85 25.17 10.62
CA LYS A 33 -6.28 25.29 10.96
C LYS A 33 -6.92 23.96 11.38
N VAL A 34 -6.18 23.14 12.13
CA VAL A 34 -6.74 21.91 12.69
C VAL A 34 -7.67 22.27 13.85
N GLU A 35 -8.97 22.10 13.67
CA GLU A 35 -9.99 22.50 14.67
C GLU A 35 -10.41 21.35 15.60
N VAL A 36 -10.33 20.11 15.12
CA VAL A 36 -10.78 18.93 15.86
C VAL A 36 -9.64 17.95 16.03
N PHE A 37 -9.42 17.57 17.29
CA PHE A 37 -8.39 16.64 17.72
C PHE A 37 -9.05 15.45 18.45
N PRO A 38 -8.42 14.28 18.48
CA PRO A 38 -8.87 13.25 19.40
C PRO A 38 -8.73 13.77 20.84
N ASP A 39 -9.69 13.44 21.71
CA ASP A 39 -9.64 13.82 23.14
C ASP A 39 -8.62 12.99 23.92
N GLY A 40 -8.23 11.85 23.36
CA GLY A 40 -7.15 11.01 23.84
C GLY A 40 -6.68 10.03 22.80
N VAL A 41 -5.45 9.55 22.98
CA VAL A 41 -4.83 8.52 22.13
C VAL A 41 -4.33 7.40 23.01
N ALA A 42 -4.68 6.15 22.69
CA ALA A 42 -4.21 4.97 23.38
C ALA A 42 -3.28 4.13 22.51
N PHE A 43 -2.30 3.48 23.14
CA PHE A 43 -1.31 2.62 22.47
C PHE A 43 -1.32 1.23 23.14
N PRO A 44 -2.33 0.39 22.86
CA PRO A 44 -2.40 -0.94 23.46
C PRO A 44 -1.24 -1.82 22.98
N LYS A 45 -0.85 -2.77 23.84
CA LYS A 45 0.21 -3.74 23.61
C LYS A 45 -0.30 -5.17 23.58
N SER A 46 -1.60 -5.36 23.84
CA SER A 46 -2.24 -6.67 23.81
C SER A 46 -3.72 -6.55 23.46
N ILE A 47 -4.32 -7.69 23.13
CA ILE A 47 -5.76 -7.80 22.84
C ILE A 47 -6.60 -7.38 24.05
N GLU A 48 -6.19 -7.78 25.25
CA GLU A 48 -6.87 -7.48 26.50
C GLU A 48 -6.91 -5.96 26.75
N GLU A 49 -5.82 -5.25 26.43
CA GLU A 49 -5.78 -3.79 26.51
C GLU A 49 -6.73 -3.13 25.51
N VAL A 50 -6.84 -3.67 24.28
CA VAL A 50 -7.82 -3.20 23.28
C VAL A 50 -9.24 -3.43 23.79
N GLN A 51 -9.56 -4.60 24.31
CA GLN A 51 -10.88 -4.92 24.88
C GLN A 51 -11.24 -4.01 26.07
N ALA A 52 -10.26 -3.75 26.95
CA ALA A 52 -10.45 -2.83 28.07
C ALA A 52 -10.76 -1.40 27.59
N LEU A 53 -10.07 -0.92 26.54
CA LEU A 53 -10.32 0.39 25.93
C LEU A 53 -11.69 0.47 25.25
N LEU A 54 -12.11 -0.57 24.56
CA LEU A 54 -13.45 -0.64 23.93
C LEU A 54 -14.56 -0.68 24.98
N THR A 55 -14.36 -1.43 26.06
CA THR A 55 -15.30 -1.47 27.20
C THR A 55 -15.40 -0.10 27.87
N PHE A 56 -14.26 0.55 28.11
CA PHE A 56 -14.19 1.91 28.67
C PHE A 56 -14.92 2.92 27.75
N ALA A 57 -14.64 2.88 26.44
CA ALA A 57 -15.26 3.77 25.48
C ALA A 57 -16.78 3.59 25.40
N SER A 58 -17.24 2.33 25.37
CA SER A 58 -18.67 2.00 25.38
C SER A 58 -19.37 2.51 26.64
N LYS A 59 -18.78 2.30 27.83
CA LYS A 59 -19.37 2.76 29.09
C LYS A 59 -19.45 4.28 29.21
N ASN A 60 -18.57 5.02 28.56
CA ASN A 60 -18.49 6.49 28.62
C ASN A 60 -19.02 7.16 27.33
N GLU A 61 -19.67 6.42 26.44
CA GLU A 61 -20.19 6.90 25.16
C GLU A 61 -19.18 7.65 24.28
N ILE A 62 -17.94 7.16 24.25
CA ILE A 62 -16.81 7.74 23.51
C ILE A 62 -16.76 7.13 22.10
N ASN A 63 -16.58 7.97 21.08
CA ASN A 63 -16.30 7.52 19.72
C ASN A 63 -14.90 6.92 19.64
N VAL A 64 -14.76 5.72 19.08
CA VAL A 64 -13.47 5.06 18.88
C VAL A 64 -13.05 5.17 17.44
N ILE A 65 -11.79 5.55 17.23
CA ILE A 65 -11.14 5.64 15.92
C ILE A 65 -9.97 4.67 15.91
N PRO A 66 -10.08 3.49 15.27
CA PRO A 66 -8.94 2.62 15.03
C PRO A 66 -7.91 3.32 14.14
N TYR A 67 -6.63 3.20 14.49
CA TYR A 67 -5.57 3.93 13.82
C TYR A 67 -4.35 3.03 13.58
N GLY A 68 -3.92 2.91 12.33
CA GLY A 68 -2.71 2.21 11.94
C GLY A 68 -1.54 3.19 11.75
N GLY A 69 -1.15 3.44 10.51
CA GLY A 69 -0.07 4.37 10.15
C GLY A 69 -0.51 5.80 9.80
N GLY A 70 -1.80 6.11 9.89
CA GLY A 70 -2.30 7.47 9.59
C GLY A 70 -2.29 7.86 8.13
N THR A 71 -2.12 6.93 7.21
CA THR A 71 -1.95 7.17 5.76
C THR A 71 -3.26 7.21 4.96
N SER A 72 -4.40 7.19 5.64
CA SER A 72 -5.72 7.27 4.99
C SER A 72 -5.87 8.56 4.18
N VAL A 73 -6.46 8.44 2.99
CA VAL A 73 -6.75 9.57 2.09
C VAL A 73 -8.26 9.84 1.95
N VAL A 74 -9.10 9.15 2.73
CA VAL A 74 -10.57 9.28 2.68
C VAL A 74 -11.18 9.85 3.97
N GLY A 75 -10.35 10.26 4.93
CA GLY A 75 -10.77 10.99 6.14
C GLY A 75 -11.39 10.13 7.24
N HIS A 76 -11.52 8.81 7.10
CA HIS A 76 -12.19 7.95 8.08
C HIS A 76 -11.49 7.87 9.45
N ILE A 77 -10.23 8.30 9.53
CA ILE A 77 -9.47 8.37 10.80
C ILE A 77 -9.51 9.76 11.44
N ASN A 78 -10.18 10.71 10.82
CA ASN A 78 -10.29 12.07 11.36
C ASN A 78 -11.31 12.10 12.48
N PRO A 79 -11.00 12.70 13.66
CA PRO A 79 -11.99 12.91 14.70
C PRO A 79 -13.07 13.91 14.24
N GLU A 80 -14.32 13.66 14.61
CA GLU A 80 -15.46 14.48 14.24
C GLU A 80 -16.04 15.24 15.44
N LYS A 81 -16.60 16.41 15.19
CA LYS A 81 -17.30 17.22 16.21
C LYS A 81 -18.77 16.76 16.32
N THR A 82 -18.99 15.60 16.94
CA THR A 82 -20.33 15.01 17.10
C THR A 82 -20.99 15.32 18.44
N GLY A 83 -20.36 16.09 19.33
CA GLY A 83 -20.77 16.27 20.71
C GLY A 83 -20.31 15.16 21.65
N LYS A 84 -19.74 14.08 21.14
CA LYS A 84 -19.08 13.01 21.89
C LYS A 84 -17.57 13.17 21.87
N LEU A 85 -16.89 12.62 22.88
CA LEU A 85 -15.44 12.54 22.93
C LEU A 85 -14.91 11.56 21.87
N ASN A 86 -13.70 11.77 21.38
CA ASN A 86 -13.03 10.92 20.39
C ASN A 86 -11.80 10.28 21.02
N LEU A 87 -11.71 8.95 21.00
CA LEU A 87 -10.56 8.17 21.43
C LEU A 87 -9.93 7.48 20.20
N THR A 88 -8.70 7.86 19.87
CA THR A 88 -7.91 7.15 18.87
C THR A 88 -7.19 5.96 19.51
N ILE A 89 -7.33 4.77 18.96
CA ILE A 89 -6.61 3.56 19.37
C ILE A 89 -5.55 3.25 18.31
N SER A 90 -4.31 3.60 18.60
CA SER A 90 -3.16 3.40 17.72
C SER A 90 -2.55 2.02 17.93
N MET A 91 -2.54 1.21 16.88
CA MET A 91 -2.02 -0.16 16.90
C MET A 91 -0.49 -0.24 16.82
N SER A 92 0.22 0.88 16.83
CA SER A 92 1.67 0.99 16.60
C SER A 92 2.57 0.22 17.59
N LYS A 93 2.01 -0.31 18.68
CA LYS A 93 2.74 -1.16 19.64
C LYS A 93 2.50 -2.65 19.49
N MET A 94 1.61 -3.03 18.56
CA MET A 94 1.28 -4.42 18.24
C MET A 94 1.82 -4.76 16.85
N THR A 95 3.09 -5.17 16.75
CA THR A 95 3.85 -5.25 15.49
C THR A 95 4.57 -6.58 15.24
N LYS A 96 4.31 -7.58 16.06
CA LYS A 96 5.08 -8.84 16.05
C LYS A 96 4.55 -9.83 15.03
N LEU A 97 5.45 -10.61 14.44
CA LEU A 97 5.14 -11.90 13.85
C LEU A 97 4.83 -12.87 15.01
N ILE A 98 3.59 -13.38 15.05
CA ILE A 98 3.10 -14.28 16.10
C ILE A 98 3.43 -15.72 15.74
N GLU A 99 3.22 -16.08 14.48
CA GLU A 99 3.36 -17.44 13.98
C GLU A 99 3.69 -17.43 12.49
N LEU A 100 4.55 -18.35 12.06
CA LEU A 100 4.83 -18.62 10.65
C LEU A 100 4.70 -20.12 10.41
N ASP A 101 3.82 -20.49 9.50
CA ASP A 101 3.69 -21.86 8.98
C ASP A 101 4.29 -21.92 7.55
N PRO A 102 5.52 -22.42 7.41
CA PRO A 102 6.20 -22.49 6.13
C PRO A 102 5.62 -23.58 5.21
N ILE A 103 4.83 -24.52 5.74
CA ILE A 103 4.20 -25.58 4.95
C ILE A 103 2.94 -25.07 4.29
N SER A 104 2.07 -24.39 5.06
CA SER A 104 0.83 -23.80 4.55
C SER A 104 1.04 -22.42 3.91
N LEU A 105 2.25 -21.87 4.00
CA LEU A 105 2.60 -20.53 3.54
C LEU A 105 1.70 -19.45 4.18
N LEU A 106 1.57 -19.52 5.50
CA LEU A 106 0.76 -18.61 6.29
C LEU A 106 1.61 -17.95 7.37
N ALA A 107 1.40 -16.66 7.55
CA ALA A 107 1.99 -15.91 8.67
C ALA A 107 0.91 -15.15 9.43
N LYS A 108 0.96 -15.20 10.75
CA LYS A 108 0.08 -14.45 11.64
C LYS A 108 0.84 -13.29 12.27
N PHE A 109 0.32 -12.10 12.11
CA PHE A 109 0.88 -10.87 12.66
C PHE A 109 -0.08 -10.14 13.57
N GLU A 110 0.47 -9.38 14.50
CA GLU A 110 -0.23 -8.27 15.11
C GLU A 110 -0.50 -7.19 14.03
N SER A 111 -1.69 -6.58 14.06
CA SER A 111 -2.21 -5.75 12.96
C SER A 111 -1.51 -4.41 12.76
N GLY A 112 -0.79 -3.93 13.77
CA GLY A 112 -0.04 -2.68 13.72
C GLY A 112 1.32 -2.77 13.03
N ALA A 113 1.74 -3.96 12.55
CA ALA A 113 2.98 -4.13 11.84
C ALA A 113 2.96 -3.34 10.51
N SER A 114 3.98 -2.50 10.30
CA SER A 114 4.19 -1.74 9.06
C SER A 114 4.85 -2.60 7.98
N GLY A 115 4.83 -2.12 6.73
CA GLY A 115 5.46 -2.82 5.62
C GLY A 115 6.91 -3.21 5.88
N PRO A 116 7.79 -2.27 6.28
CA PRO A 116 9.18 -2.60 6.62
C PRO A 116 9.30 -3.65 7.73
N GLN A 117 8.47 -3.55 8.79
CA GLN A 117 8.50 -4.48 9.91
C GLN A 117 8.06 -5.89 9.52
N ILE A 118 7.06 -6.00 8.64
CA ILE A 118 6.58 -7.30 8.12
C ILE A 118 7.68 -7.95 7.26
N GLU A 119 8.20 -7.21 6.29
CA GLU A 119 9.24 -7.74 5.40
C GLU A 119 10.52 -8.08 6.15
N GLU A 120 10.95 -7.26 7.12
CA GLU A 120 12.12 -7.57 7.95
C GLU A 120 11.96 -8.89 8.71
N GLN A 121 10.78 -9.12 9.30
CA GLN A 121 10.52 -10.34 10.07
C GLN A 121 10.39 -11.56 9.16
N LEU A 122 9.70 -11.44 8.02
CA LEU A 122 9.52 -12.53 7.07
C LEU A 122 10.81 -12.88 6.31
N ASN A 123 11.59 -11.88 5.88
CA ASN A 123 12.81 -12.11 5.11
C ASN A 123 13.88 -12.89 5.90
N LYS A 124 13.92 -12.74 7.23
CA LYS A 124 14.78 -13.55 8.10
C LYS A 124 14.49 -15.05 8.01
N GLU A 125 13.25 -15.39 7.70
CA GLU A 125 12.75 -16.75 7.55
C GLU A 125 12.67 -17.19 6.07
N GLY A 126 13.11 -16.33 5.12
CA GLY A 126 13.10 -16.62 3.68
C GLY A 126 11.77 -16.38 2.98
N PHE A 127 10.86 -15.62 3.60
CA PHE A 127 9.53 -15.31 3.06
C PHE A 127 9.33 -13.81 2.83
N THR A 128 8.32 -13.47 2.05
CA THR A 128 7.82 -12.11 1.80
C THR A 128 6.30 -12.11 1.79
N LEU A 129 5.69 -11.02 2.23
CA LEU A 129 4.27 -10.78 2.01
C LEU A 129 3.99 -10.32 0.57
N GLY A 130 4.92 -9.58 -0.02
CA GLY A 130 4.80 -9.08 -1.39
C GLY A 130 3.76 -7.97 -1.56
N HIS A 131 3.27 -7.38 -0.47
CA HIS A 131 2.30 -6.29 -0.50
C HIS A 131 3.00 -4.94 -0.35
N PHE A 132 3.10 -4.17 -1.43
CA PHE A 132 3.87 -2.94 -1.52
C PHE A 132 3.00 -1.74 -1.95
N PRO A 133 2.07 -1.23 -1.11
CA PRO A 133 1.33 -0.01 -1.41
C PRO A 133 2.25 1.21 -1.43
N GLN A 134 1.82 2.35 -1.99
CA GLN A 134 2.61 3.58 -2.01
C GLN A 134 3.00 4.07 -0.61
N SER A 135 2.11 3.89 0.36
CA SER A 135 2.31 4.25 1.77
C SER A 135 3.03 3.18 2.60
N TRP A 136 3.70 2.21 1.96
CA TRP A 136 4.28 1.00 2.56
C TRP A 136 5.12 1.26 3.82
N GLU A 137 5.88 2.35 3.84
CA GLU A 137 6.77 2.68 4.96
C GLU A 137 6.03 2.98 6.25
N TYR A 138 4.80 3.50 6.18
CA TYR A 138 4.01 3.94 7.33
C TYR A 138 2.74 3.13 7.54
N SER A 139 2.10 2.68 6.46
CA SER A 139 0.84 1.94 6.56
C SER A 139 1.03 0.57 7.18
N THR A 140 -0.03 0.06 7.82
CA THR A 140 0.02 -1.15 8.64
C THR A 140 -0.88 -2.23 8.07
N LEU A 141 -0.62 -3.49 8.45
CA LEU A 141 -1.38 -4.65 8.01
C LEU A 141 -2.89 -4.50 8.27
N GLY A 142 -3.27 -4.08 9.48
CA GLY A 142 -4.69 -3.83 9.82
C GLY A 142 -5.30 -2.72 8.97
N GLY A 143 -4.52 -1.67 8.69
CA GLY A 143 -4.92 -0.59 7.79
C GLY A 143 -5.14 -1.06 6.36
N TRP A 144 -4.26 -1.90 5.83
CA TRP A 144 -4.41 -2.48 4.48
C TRP A 144 -5.70 -3.31 4.36
N ILE A 145 -5.97 -4.18 5.35
CA ILE A 145 -7.19 -4.99 5.39
C ILE A 145 -8.42 -4.07 5.47
N ALA A 146 -8.40 -3.10 6.36
CA ALA A 146 -9.51 -2.17 6.57
C ALA A 146 -9.82 -1.30 5.34
N SER A 147 -8.86 -1.03 4.46
CA SER A 147 -9.03 -0.19 3.26
C SER A 147 -9.04 -0.96 1.93
N ARG A 148 -8.96 -2.29 1.91
CA ARG A 148 -8.78 -3.11 0.70
C ARG A 148 -7.59 -2.66 -0.16
N SER A 149 -6.46 -2.44 0.48
CA SER A 149 -5.26 -1.90 -0.14
C SER A 149 -4.76 -2.75 -1.32
N SER A 150 -4.23 -2.08 -2.35
CA SER A 150 -3.50 -2.67 -3.46
C SER A 150 -2.02 -2.32 -3.37
N GLY A 151 -1.15 -3.22 -3.80
CA GLY A 151 0.29 -3.02 -3.87
C GLY A 151 0.79 -2.94 -5.31
N GLN A 152 1.98 -2.38 -5.50
CA GLN A 152 2.58 -2.20 -6.83
C GLN A 152 2.95 -3.53 -7.53
N GLN A 153 3.07 -4.62 -6.76
CA GLN A 153 3.34 -5.96 -7.26
C GLN A 153 2.15 -6.93 -7.05
N SER A 154 0.94 -6.37 -6.93
CA SER A 154 -0.28 -7.15 -6.74
C SER A 154 -0.61 -8.06 -7.92
N LEU A 155 -0.04 -7.83 -9.09
CA LEU A 155 -0.18 -8.71 -10.25
C LEU A 155 0.36 -10.12 -9.95
N LYS A 156 1.48 -10.22 -9.22
CA LYS A 156 2.07 -11.49 -8.79
C LYS A 156 1.54 -11.97 -7.45
N TYR A 157 1.62 -11.11 -6.43
CA TYR A 157 1.36 -11.52 -5.05
C TYR A 157 -0.12 -11.44 -4.66
N GLY A 158 -0.93 -10.78 -5.47
CA GLY A 158 -2.32 -10.48 -5.16
C GLY A 158 -2.47 -9.16 -4.38
N ARG A 159 -3.72 -8.72 -4.25
CA ARG A 159 -4.11 -7.61 -3.39
C ARG A 159 -4.30 -8.12 -1.97
N ILE A 160 -4.49 -7.22 -1.01
CA ILE A 160 -4.67 -7.61 0.39
C ILE A 160 -5.83 -8.59 0.59
N GLU A 161 -6.90 -8.49 -0.19
CA GLU A 161 -8.04 -9.42 -0.14
C GLU A 161 -7.67 -10.86 -0.55
N ASN A 162 -6.67 -11.03 -1.41
CA ASN A 162 -6.14 -12.34 -1.77
C ASN A 162 -5.18 -12.87 -0.70
N LEU A 163 -4.47 -11.98 -0.02
CA LEU A 163 -3.48 -12.31 0.99
C LEU A 163 -4.12 -12.57 2.36
N PHE A 164 -5.14 -11.80 2.75
CA PHE A 164 -5.82 -11.96 4.04
C PHE A 164 -6.55 -13.30 4.13
N ALA A 165 -6.13 -14.14 5.06
CA ALA A 165 -6.66 -15.50 5.24
C ALA A 165 -7.61 -15.62 6.45
N GLY A 166 -7.45 -14.78 7.47
CA GLY A 166 -8.25 -14.81 8.69
C GLY A 166 -7.67 -13.86 9.75
N GLY A 167 -8.27 -13.80 10.93
CA GLY A 167 -7.78 -12.93 11.99
C GLY A 167 -8.75 -12.68 13.12
N LYS A 168 -8.43 -11.71 13.99
CA LYS A 168 -9.25 -11.30 15.12
C LYS A 168 -9.55 -9.82 15.08
N ILE A 169 -10.80 -9.49 15.37
CA ILE A 169 -11.32 -8.14 15.43
C ILE A 169 -12.00 -7.94 16.78
N GLU A 170 -11.54 -6.96 17.54
CA GLU A 170 -12.14 -6.62 18.82
C GLU A 170 -13.30 -5.63 18.62
N THR A 171 -14.44 -5.94 19.21
CA THR A 171 -15.66 -5.13 19.15
C THR A 171 -16.15 -4.84 20.57
N PRO A 172 -17.04 -3.85 20.76
CA PRO A 172 -17.68 -3.62 22.06
C PRO A 172 -18.49 -4.81 22.61
N ARG A 173 -18.79 -5.82 21.76
CA ARG A 173 -19.52 -7.03 22.12
C ARG A 173 -18.66 -8.27 22.29
N GLY A 174 -17.34 -8.13 22.12
CA GLY A 174 -16.38 -9.22 22.20
C GLY A 174 -15.57 -9.39 20.93
N THR A 175 -14.78 -10.46 20.88
CA THR A 175 -13.92 -10.79 19.75
C THR A 175 -14.73 -11.46 18.64
N LEU A 176 -14.62 -10.92 17.42
CA LEU A 176 -14.99 -11.60 16.20
C LEU A 176 -13.77 -12.33 15.66
N GLU A 177 -13.80 -13.65 15.68
CA GLU A 177 -12.76 -14.49 15.11
C GLU A 177 -13.13 -14.92 13.71
N ILE A 178 -12.22 -14.70 12.75
CA ILE A 178 -12.35 -15.14 11.36
C ILE A 178 -11.40 -16.34 11.18
N PRO A 179 -11.94 -17.55 11.06
CA PRO A 179 -11.11 -18.73 10.93
C PRO A 179 -10.35 -18.71 9.61
N THR A 180 -9.11 -19.20 9.66
CA THR A 180 -8.26 -19.38 8.48
C THR A 180 -8.67 -20.66 7.76
N CYS A 181 -9.48 -20.53 6.71
CA CYS A 181 -9.91 -21.62 5.86
C CYS A 181 -9.47 -21.36 4.41
N PRO A 182 -8.93 -22.34 3.67
CA PRO A 182 -8.58 -22.18 2.26
C PRO A 182 -9.80 -21.78 1.41
N ALA A 183 -10.94 -22.45 1.63
CA ALA A 183 -12.24 -22.16 1.06
C ALA A 183 -13.33 -22.68 2.00
N SER A 184 -14.51 -22.06 1.96
CA SER A 184 -15.68 -22.52 2.71
C SER A 184 -16.92 -22.43 1.83
N SER A 185 -17.73 -23.49 1.86
CA SER A 185 -19.06 -23.50 1.23
C SER A 185 -20.17 -23.09 2.20
N ALA A 186 -19.85 -22.81 3.46
CA ALA A 186 -20.80 -22.53 4.51
C ALA A 186 -20.87 -21.02 4.82
N GLY A 187 -22.07 -20.49 4.78
CA GLY A 187 -22.39 -19.12 5.22
C GLY A 187 -21.75 -18.01 4.41
N PRO A 188 -21.95 -16.75 4.83
CA PRO A 188 -21.26 -15.61 4.24
C PRO A 188 -19.77 -15.63 4.61
N ASN A 189 -18.93 -15.16 3.69
CA ASN A 189 -17.51 -15.03 3.94
C ASN A 189 -17.22 -13.81 4.85
N LEU A 190 -16.93 -14.06 6.11
CA LEU A 190 -16.68 -13.02 7.10
C LEU A 190 -15.44 -12.16 6.76
N ARG A 191 -14.48 -12.66 5.99
CA ARG A 191 -13.34 -11.86 5.51
C ARG A 191 -13.82 -10.66 4.68
N GLU A 192 -14.81 -10.89 3.81
CA GLU A 192 -15.36 -9.83 2.96
C GLU A 192 -16.07 -8.72 3.75
N PHE A 193 -16.59 -9.03 4.94
CA PHE A 193 -17.16 -8.05 5.85
C PHE A 193 -16.11 -7.09 6.43
N ILE A 194 -14.93 -7.61 6.72
CA ILE A 194 -13.84 -6.85 7.34
C ILE A 194 -13.03 -6.08 6.31
N LEU A 195 -12.84 -6.66 5.14
CA LEU A 195 -12.14 -6.03 4.03
C LEU A 195 -12.88 -4.77 3.57
N GLY A 196 -12.23 -3.60 3.68
CA GLY A 196 -12.84 -2.33 3.32
C GLY A 196 -13.80 -1.76 4.36
N SER A 197 -13.81 -2.29 5.60
CA SER A 197 -14.66 -1.80 6.70
C SER A 197 -14.23 -0.45 7.28
N GLU A 198 -13.01 -0.01 6.98
CA GLU A 198 -12.44 1.28 7.41
C GLU A 198 -12.54 1.53 8.93
N GLY A 199 -12.44 0.44 9.73
CA GLY A 199 -12.48 0.51 11.19
C GLY A 199 -13.90 0.59 11.79
N ARG A 200 -14.96 0.56 10.99
CA ARG A 200 -16.35 0.70 11.48
C ARG A 200 -16.87 -0.52 12.22
N LEU A 201 -16.29 -1.69 11.97
CA LEU A 201 -16.75 -2.95 12.55
C LEU A 201 -15.97 -3.35 13.81
N GLY A 202 -14.89 -2.64 14.13
CA GLY A 202 -14.04 -2.91 15.27
C GLY A 202 -12.57 -2.63 15.01
N VAL A 203 -11.73 -3.04 15.96
CA VAL A 203 -10.27 -2.90 15.89
C VAL A 203 -9.67 -4.24 15.48
N ILE A 204 -9.04 -4.30 14.30
CA ILE A 204 -8.29 -5.50 13.89
C ILE A 204 -7.08 -5.61 14.80
N THR A 205 -6.90 -6.74 15.48
CA THR A 205 -5.79 -6.97 16.41
C THR A 205 -4.78 -7.97 15.87
N GLU A 206 -5.25 -9.02 15.21
CA GLU A 206 -4.41 -10.05 14.59
C GLU A 206 -4.89 -10.30 13.15
N ALA A 207 -3.95 -10.59 12.26
CA ALA A 207 -4.27 -11.02 10.91
C ALA A 207 -3.35 -12.16 10.47
N THR A 208 -3.95 -13.20 9.91
CA THR A 208 -3.24 -14.27 9.20
C THR A 208 -3.24 -13.94 7.71
N VAL A 209 -2.07 -13.98 7.11
CA VAL A 209 -1.87 -13.64 5.69
C VAL A 209 -1.10 -14.74 4.96
N ARG A 210 -1.35 -14.88 3.66
CA ARG A 210 -0.58 -15.74 2.77
C ARG A 210 0.74 -15.09 2.45
N VAL A 211 1.82 -15.86 2.55
CA VAL A 211 3.17 -15.43 2.22
C VAL A 211 3.75 -16.24 1.07
N SER A 212 4.80 -15.72 0.46
CA SER A 212 5.53 -16.40 -0.62
C SER A 212 7.00 -16.52 -0.25
N PRO A 213 7.74 -17.51 -0.76
CA PRO A 213 9.20 -17.51 -0.69
C PRO A 213 9.76 -16.22 -1.32
N VAL A 214 10.85 -15.68 -0.74
CA VAL A 214 11.56 -14.55 -1.33
C VAL A 214 12.09 -14.93 -2.72
N ALA A 215 11.83 -14.08 -3.70
CA ALA A 215 12.34 -14.29 -5.06
C ALA A 215 13.87 -14.27 -5.07
N LYS A 216 14.51 -15.23 -5.72
CA LYS A 216 15.96 -15.29 -5.86
C LYS A 216 16.48 -14.21 -6.79
N ARG A 217 15.69 -13.84 -7.79
CA ARG A 217 15.99 -12.81 -8.76
C ARG A 217 14.73 -11.98 -9.07
N GLU A 218 14.91 -10.69 -9.16
CA GLU A 218 13.85 -9.74 -9.53
C GLU A 218 14.45 -8.73 -10.52
N ARG A 219 13.76 -8.51 -11.63
CA ARG A 219 14.17 -7.55 -12.66
C ARG A 219 13.01 -6.63 -13.02
N PHE A 220 13.36 -5.41 -13.35
CA PHE A 220 12.41 -4.40 -13.82
C PHE A 220 12.90 -3.85 -15.16
N GLY A 221 11.99 -3.74 -16.11
CA GLY A 221 12.26 -3.26 -17.45
C GLY A 221 11.22 -2.28 -17.93
N ALA A 222 11.48 -1.68 -19.08
CA ALA A 222 10.56 -0.76 -19.72
C ALA A 222 10.54 -0.94 -21.23
N VAL A 223 9.38 -0.65 -21.86
CA VAL A 223 9.20 -0.62 -23.31
C VAL A 223 8.54 0.70 -23.67
N PHE A 224 9.09 1.41 -24.64
CA PHE A 224 8.50 2.62 -25.18
C PHE A 224 7.63 2.29 -26.39
N PHE A 225 6.49 2.97 -26.51
CA PHE A 225 5.57 2.86 -27.65
C PHE A 225 5.31 4.23 -28.29
N PRO A 226 5.03 4.26 -29.62
CA PRO A 226 4.77 5.51 -30.32
C PRO A 226 3.43 6.16 -29.97
N SER A 227 2.47 5.37 -29.43
CA SER A 227 1.15 5.85 -29.04
C SER A 227 0.56 5.07 -27.87
N TRP A 228 -0.48 5.64 -27.27
CA TRP A 228 -1.26 4.98 -26.21
C TRP A 228 -1.91 3.68 -26.71
N GLU A 229 -2.45 3.70 -27.93
CA GLU A 229 -3.14 2.57 -28.56
C GLU A 229 -2.22 1.38 -28.77
N SER A 230 -0.98 1.64 -29.23
CA SER A 230 0.07 0.62 -29.36
C SER A 230 0.39 0.00 -28.01
N GLY A 231 0.64 0.83 -26.99
CA GLY A 231 0.92 0.37 -25.64
C GLY A 231 -0.23 -0.44 -25.04
N MET A 232 -1.47 0.02 -25.20
CA MET A 232 -2.67 -0.70 -24.72
C MET A 232 -2.84 -2.06 -25.39
N SER A 233 -2.54 -2.16 -26.69
CA SER A 233 -2.64 -3.42 -27.43
C SER A 233 -1.59 -4.43 -26.97
N ALA A 234 -0.37 -3.95 -26.71
CA ALA A 234 0.70 -4.77 -26.13
C ALA A 234 0.32 -5.28 -24.73
N VAL A 235 -0.13 -4.39 -23.84
CA VAL A 235 -0.58 -4.71 -22.47
C VAL A 235 -1.68 -5.77 -22.52
N ARG A 236 -2.71 -5.58 -23.34
CA ARG A 236 -3.79 -6.56 -23.50
C ARG A 236 -3.26 -7.92 -23.93
N THR A 237 -2.33 -7.95 -24.89
CA THR A 237 -1.75 -9.19 -25.40
C THR A 237 -0.92 -9.91 -24.33
N LEU A 238 -0.13 -9.17 -23.55
CA LEU A 238 0.64 -9.75 -22.45
C LEU A 238 -0.26 -10.39 -21.38
N ILE A 239 -1.36 -9.71 -21.02
CA ILE A 239 -2.34 -10.24 -20.06
C ILE A 239 -3.06 -11.47 -20.63
N GLN A 240 -3.52 -11.43 -21.87
CA GLN A 240 -4.26 -12.54 -22.49
C GLN A 240 -3.38 -13.78 -22.73
N LYS A 241 -2.07 -13.60 -22.87
CA LYS A 241 -1.09 -14.69 -22.96
C LYS A 241 -0.57 -15.16 -21.60
N ASP A 242 -1.12 -14.65 -20.51
CA ASP A 242 -0.81 -15.03 -19.13
C ASP A 242 0.69 -14.94 -18.77
N PHE A 243 1.34 -13.86 -19.19
CA PHE A 243 2.71 -13.59 -18.79
C PHE A 243 2.80 -13.39 -17.27
N ASN A 244 3.62 -14.18 -16.60
CA ASN A 244 3.81 -14.14 -15.15
C ASN A 244 4.68 -12.92 -14.73
N LEU A 245 4.10 -11.75 -14.82
CA LEU A 245 4.72 -10.48 -14.44
C LEU A 245 4.45 -10.15 -12.97
N SER A 246 5.42 -9.58 -12.28
CA SER A 246 5.25 -9.14 -10.90
C SER A 246 4.57 -7.77 -10.81
N MET A 247 4.81 -6.91 -11.79
CA MET A 247 4.09 -5.66 -12.01
C MET A 247 4.01 -5.32 -13.49
N MET A 248 3.02 -4.52 -13.85
CA MET A 248 2.88 -3.94 -15.18
C MET A 248 2.13 -2.61 -15.08
N ARG A 249 2.70 -1.55 -15.67
CA ARG A 249 2.10 -0.22 -15.68
C ARG A 249 2.37 0.47 -17.02
N LEU A 250 1.31 0.82 -17.72
CA LEU A 250 1.39 1.70 -18.89
C LEU A 250 1.16 3.15 -18.42
N SER A 251 2.07 4.03 -18.76
CA SER A 251 2.01 5.46 -18.42
C SER A 251 1.77 6.28 -19.68
N ASN A 252 0.91 7.28 -19.58
CA ASN A 252 0.65 8.21 -20.67
C ASN A 252 1.87 9.11 -20.95
N GLN A 253 1.78 9.98 -21.95
CA GLN A 253 2.88 10.86 -22.36
C GLN A 253 3.41 11.72 -21.21
N LEU A 254 2.53 12.36 -20.44
CA LEU A 254 2.94 13.24 -19.33
C LEU A 254 3.63 12.48 -18.20
N GLU A 255 3.08 11.34 -17.81
CA GLU A 255 3.70 10.46 -16.82
C GLU A 255 5.02 9.87 -17.33
N THR A 256 5.10 9.52 -18.62
CA THR A 256 6.33 9.03 -19.25
C THR A 256 7.44 10.07 -19.16
N LEU A 257 7.16 11.31 -19.52
CA LEU A 257 8.12 12.41 -19.39
C LEU A 257 8.52 12.62 -17.92
N SER A 258 7.56 12.65 -17.01
CA SER A 258 7.83 12.78 -15.56
C SER A 258 8.74 11.66 -15.06
N LEU A 259 8.50 10.41 -15.46
CA LEU A 259 9.33 9.25 -15.08
C LEU A 259 10.75 9.39 -15.62
N ILE A 260 10.93 9.83 -16.87
CA ILE A 260 12.25 10.06 -17.47
C ILE A 260 13.01 11.14 -16.69
N TYR A 261 12.38 12.29 -16.40
CA TYR A 261 13.02 13.38 -15.65
C TYR A 261 13.33 13.00 -14.19
N MET A 262 12.48 12.17 -13.56
CA MET A 262 12.67 11.71 -12.18
C MET A 262 13.63 10.51 -12.06
N SER A 263 14.09 9.93 -13.17
CA SER A 263 14.97 8.77 -13.16
C SER A 263 16.38 9.05 -12.62
N GLY A 264 16.72 10.32 -12.45
CA GLY A 264 18.07 10.76 -12.05
C GLY A 264 19.08 10.83 -13.20
N LYS A 265 18.62 10.68 -14.46
CA LYS A 265 19.47 10.87 -15.65
C LYS A 265 19.81 12.34 -15.85
N THR A 266 21.03 12.59 -16.36
CA THR A 266 21.44 13.94 -16.75
C THR A 266 20.68 14.41 -18.00
N PRO A 267 20.63 15.74 -18.26
CA PRO A 267 20.02 16.26 -19.49
C PRO A 267 20.66 15.68 -20.78
N GLU A 268 21.94 15.39 -20.77
CA GLU A 268 22.66 14.77 -21.89
C GLU A 268 22.20 13.32 -22.13
N GLU A 269 22.01 12.55 -21.05
CA GLU A 269 21.51 11.18 -21.12
C GLU A 269 20.05 11.14 -21.59
N ILE A 270 19.21 12.10 -21.16
CA ILE A 270 17.84 12.24 -21.62
C ILE A 270 17.79 12.59 -23.11
N ASN A 271 18.61 13.56 -23.55
CA ASN A 271 18.71 13.93 -24.97
C ASN A 271 19.20 12.77 -25.84
N LYS A 272 20.12 11.95 -25.34
CA LYS A 272 20.58 10.74 -26.02
C LYS A 272 19.44 9.74 -26.15
N LEU A 273 18.75 9.44 -25.05
CA LEU A 273 17.58 8.56 -25.05
C LEU A 273 16.52 9.01 -26.08
N ASP A 274 16.21 10.30 -26.12
CA ASP A 274 15.23 10.86 -27.07
C ASP A 274 15.68 10.71 -28.53
N LYS A 275 16.97 10.89 -28.84
CA LYS A 275 17.51 10.66 -30.18
C LYS A 275 17.45 9.18 -30.56
N ASP A 276 17.85 8.28 -29.66
CA ASP A 276 17.87 6.84 -29.90
C ASP A 276 16.44 6.31 -30.11
N LEU A 277 15.48 6.76 -29.32
CA LEU A 277 14.06 6.43 -29.46
C LEU A 277 13.49 6.99 -30.79
N SER A 278 13.82 8.25 -31.14
CA SER A 278 13.35 8.88 -32.37
C SER A 278 13.87 8.15 -33.61
N ALA A 279 15.10 7.68 -33.61
CA ALA A 279 15.67 6.86 -34.67
C ALA A 279 14.94 5.51 -34.86
N LYS A 280 14.32 5.00 -33.79
CA LYS A 280 13.51 3.77 -33.79
C LYS A 280 12.00 4.05 -33.98
N GLY A 281 11.60 5.28 -34.37
CA GLY A 281 10.21 5.65 -34.65
C GLY A 281 9.40 6.17 -33.46
N ILE A 282 9.96 6.18 -32.25
CA ILE A 282 9.31 6.68 -31.02
C ILE A 282 9.55 8.19 -30.89
N LYS A 283 8.53 8.99 -31.15
CA LYS A 283 8.62 10.47 -31.17
C LYS A 283 8.16 11.10 -29.83
N ALA A 284 7.73 12.37 -29.91
CA ALA A 284 7.36 13.15 -28.74
C ALA A 284 6.16 12.57 -27.96
N GLU A 285 5.20 11.95 -28.64
CA GLU A 285 3.97 11.37 -28.03
C GLU A 285 4.19 10.00 -27.38
N LYS A 286 5.44 9.66 -27.08
CA LYS A 286 5.82 8.39 -26.50
C LYS A 286 5.11 8.08 -25.19
N VAL A 287 4.74 6.82 -25.03
CA VAL A 287 4.25 6.23 -23.78
C VAL A 287 5.18 5.11 -23.34
N ILE A 288 5.24 4.83 -22.03
CA ILE A 288 6.11 3.81 -21.48
C ILE A 288 5.29 2.73 -20.77
N LEU A 289 5.59 1.49 -21.08
CA LEU A 289 5.20 0.33 -20.30
C LEU A 289 6.36 -0.05 -19.38
N THR A 290 6.16 0.03 -18.08
CA THR A 290 7.10 -0.52 -17.10
C THR A 290 6.59 -1.88 -16.64
N PHE A 291 7.49 -2.84 -16.46
CA PHE A 291 7.16 -4.19 -16.02
C PHE A 291 8.19 -4.75 -15.04
N GLY A 292 7.76 -5.69 -14.22
CA GLY A 292 8.61 -6.44 -13.33
C GLY A 292 8.43 -7.94 -13.53
N GLU A 293 9.48 -8.71 -13.32
CA GLU A 293 9.46 -10.17 -13.31
C GLU A 293 10.30 -10.72 -12.16
N THR A 294 10.01 -11.95 -11.79
CA THR A 294 10.71 -12.62 -10.69
C THR A 294 10.97 -14.07 -11.07
N ASP A 295 12.22 -14.50 -10.85
CA ASP A 295 12.68 -15.88 -11.05
C ASP A 295 12.47 -16.45 -12.46
N THR A 296 12.37 -15.58 -13.49
CA THR A 296 12.30 -15.99 -14.88
C THR A 296 13.70 -16.01 -15.54
N ASP A 297 13.82 -16.61 -16.71
CA ASP A 297 15.04 -16.67 -17.50
C ASP A 297 15.14 -15.51 -18.54
N GLU A 298 16.22 -15.48 -19.31
CA GLU A 298 16.43 -14.50 -20.37
C GLU A 298 15.45 -14.67 -21.54
N LEU A 299 14.94 -15.89 -21.77
CA LEU A 299 13.96 -16.16 -22.80
C LEU A 299 12.64 -15.42 -22.53
N PHE A 300 12.25 -15.34 -21.25
CA PHE A 300 11.04 -14.61 -20.85
C PHE A 300 11.07 -13.13 -21.25
N ILE A 301 12.22 -12.46 -21.04
CA ILE A 301 12.38 -11.05 -21.46
C ILE A 301 12.32 -10.91 -22.99
N ARG A 302 12.91 -11.86 -23.72
CA ARG A 302 12.82 -11.89 -25.19
C ARG A 302 11.37 -12.04 -25.64
N GLN A 303 10.61 -12.93 -25.03
CA GLN A 303 9.19 -13.14 -25.34
C GLN A 303 8.35 -11.85 -25.09
N ILE A 304 8.61 -11.13 -23.99
CA ILE A 304 7.97 -9.82 -23.74
C ILE A 304 8.31 -8.85 -24.87
N ASN A 305 9.59 -8.76 -25.22
CA ASN A 305 10.05 -7.88 -26.31
C ASN A 305 9.41 -8.25 -27.64
N ASP A 306 9.32 -9.54 -27.99
CA ASP A 306 8.68 -10.03 -29.21
C ASP A 306 7.19 -9.64 -29.27
N VAL A 307 6.47 -9.77 -28.15
CA VAL A 307 5.07 -9.32 -28.08
C VAL A 307 4.97 -7.81 -28.28
N CYS A 308 5.81 -7.03 -27.59
CA CYS A 308 5.77 -5.58 -27.66
C CYS A 308 6.18 -5.05 -29.04
N SER A 309 7.15 -5.69 -29.68
CA SER A 309 7.63 -5.31 -31.02
C SER A 309 6.55 -5.44 -32.10
N ASN A 310 5.57 -6.35 -31.95
CA ASN A 310 4.42 -6.45 -32.85
C ASN A 310 3.49 -5.21 -32.80
N PHE A 311 3.71 -4.31 -31.84
CA PHE A 311 2.99 -3.06 -31.64
C PHE A 311 3.94 -1.85 -31.66
N ASP A 312 5.03 -1.94 -32.41
CA ASP A 312 6.07 -0.91 -32.55
C ASP A 312 6.75 -0.55 -31.20
N GLY A 313 6.74 -1.46 -30.25
CA GLY A 313 7.39 -1.29 -28.94
C GLY A 313 8.91 -1.41 -29.05
N VAL A 314 9.62 -0.54 -28.37
CA VAL A 314 11.09 -0.49 -28.28
C VAL A 314 11.52 -0.72 -26.83
N LEU A 315 12.24 -1.82 -26.59
CA LEU A 315 12.78 -2.13 -25.26
C LEU A 315 13.78 -1.04 -24.83
N ASP A 316 13.66 -0.59 -23.58
CA ASP A 316 14.60 0.36 -22.99
C ASP A 316 15.95 -0.32 -22.66
N GLU A 317 16.99 0.14 -23.33
CA GLU A 317 18.39 -0.27 -23.08
C GLU A 317 19.12 0.72 -22.16
N SER A 318 18.47 1.82 -21.77
CA SER A 318 19.08 2.88 -20.96
C SER A 318 19.02 2.62 -19.45
N GLU A 319 18.54 1.45 -19.04
CA GLU A 319 18.37 1.04 -17.64
C GLU A 319 17.52 2.01 -16.81
N LEU A 320 16.49 2.62 -17.40
CA LEU A 320 15.60 3.58 -16.74
C LEU A 320 14.99 3.02 -15.44
N MET A 321 14.71 1.72 -15.42
CA MET A 321 14.11 1.02 -14.28
C MET A 321 15.12 0.47 -13.26
N LYS A 322 16.42 0.66 -13.46
CA LYS A 322 17.49 0.12 -12.58
C LYS A 322 17.28 0.47 -11.11
N ASN A 323 16.87 1.69 -10.83
CA ASN A 323 16.68 2.21 -9.48
C ASN A 323 15.21 2.20 -9.02
N TRP A 324 14.30 1.62 -9.81
CA TRP A 324 12.87 1.67 -9.51
C TRP A 324 12.53 1.10 -8.13
N LYS A 325 13.11 -0.03 -7.76
CA LYS A 325 12.89 -0.69 -6.46
C LYS A 325 13.17 0.22 -5.26
N HIS A 326 14.20 1.07 -5.36
CA HIS A 326 14.58 2.03 -4.31
C HIS A 326 13.75 3.33 -4.35
N GLY A 327 13.20 3.66 -5.52
CA GLY A 327 12.44 4.89 -5.73
C GLY A 327 10.93 4.75 -5.59
N ARG A 328 10.41 3.53 -5.63
CA ARG A 328 8.97 3.26 -5.78
C ARG A 328 8.05 3.80 -4.68
N PHE A 329 8.59 4.11 -3.50
CA PHE A 329 7.84 4.66 -2.38
C PHE A 329 8.01 6.17 -2.21
N LYS A 330 8.74 6.84 -3.10
CA LYS A 330 9.06 8.28 -2.96
C LYS A 330 7.97 9.22 -3.47
N ALA A 331 7.03 8.73 -4.27
CA ALA A 331 5.97 9.57 -4.84
C ALA A 331 5.14 10.34 -3.79
N PRO A 332 4.74 9.77 -2.63
CA PRO A 332 4.01 10.52 -1.62
C PRO A 332 4.77 11.73 -1.06
N TYR A 333 6.11 11.68 -1.03
CA TYR A 333 6.94 12.79 -0.52
C TYR A 333 7.01 13.99 -1.48
N LEU A 334 6.67 13.79 -2.76
CA LEU A 334 6.61 14.89 -3.74
C LEU A 334 5.51 15.91 -3.41
N ARG A 335 4.53 15.54 -2.60
CA ARG A 335 3.45 16.42 -2.17
C ARG A 335 3.99 17.69 -1.50
N GLU A 336 5.00 17.58 -0.63
CA GLU A 336 5.59 18.71 0.08
C GLU A 336 6.20 19.76 -0.88
N THR A 337 6.74 19.31 -2.01
CA THR A 337 7.33 20.19 -3.02
C THR A 337 6.29 20.68 -4.03
N LEU A 338 5.51 19.76 -4.58
CA LEU A 338 4.57 20.06 -5.67
C LEU A 338 3.28 20.72 -5.16
N GLY A 339 2.83 20.38 -3.95
CA GLY A 339 1.64 20.96 -3.33
C GLY A 339 1.80 22.46 -3.07
N VAL A 340 2.98 22.90 -2.67
CA VAL A 340 3.28 24.35 -2.49
C VAL A 340 3.24 25.08 -3.84
N ALA A 341 3.59 24.42 -4.95
CA ALA A 341 3.49 24.97 -6.30
C ALA A 341 2.07 24.84 -6.90
N GLY A 342 1.08 24.37 -6.14
CA GLY A 342 -0.31 24.24 -6.58
C GLY A 342 -0.64 22.95 -7.34
N PHE A 343 0.25 21.94 -7.31
CA PHE A 343 0.00 20.64 -7.95
C PHE A 343 -0.45 19.61 -6.91
N ALA A 344 -1.54 18.91 -7.20
CA ALA A 344 -1.94 17.73 -6.43
C ALA A 344 -1.14 16.51 -6.90
N VAL A 345 -0.61 15.75 -5.95
CA VAL A 345 -0.02 14.43 -6.19
C VAL A 345 -0.95 13.42 -5.55
N GLU A 346 -1.69 12.71 -6.36
CA GLU A 346 -2.53 11.59 -5.91
C GLU A 346 -2.01 10.27 -6.49
N THR A 347 -2.00 9.26 -5.65
CA THR A 347 -1.69 7.90 -6.04
C THR A 347 -2.94 7.05 -5.78
N ILE A 348 -3.48 6.50 -6.81
CA ILE A 348 -4.63 5.59 -6.74
C ILE A 348 -4.10 4.16 -6.57
#